data_38ecc799addf42ef434648cd4dbdfd11
#
_entry.id   38ecc799addf42ef434648cd4dbdfd11
#
_cell.length_a   1.000
_cell.length_b   1.000
_cell.length_c   1.000
_cell.angle_alpha   90.00
_cell.angle_beta   90.00
_cell.angle_gamma   90.00
#
_symmetry.space_group_name_H-M   'P 1'
#
loop_
_entity.id
_entity.type
_entity.pdbx_description
1 polymer ?
#
loop_
_entity_poly.entity_id
_entity_poly.type
_entity_poly.pdbx_seq_one_letter_code
_entity_poly.pdbx_strand_id
1 'polypeptide(L)'
;MTQKTTSLHHDRPVSGLAIKIGIAALCRLVFNSARRFAYPFAPALSRGLGVNLTAITSIIAINQATAVLGIFFGPLADRLGYRFMMLAGLCMLAVGMIAGGSFPFYGVILVALFLAGLGKSIFDPAIQAYVGEHVPYHRRGLVIGVMEFSWAGSTLLGIPLIGVLIEHLGWRSPFYAMGGAAILGGLALMILIPRDRANPDKNPMSGRIWDAWGKLVKERAALGAVGFAFFVSAANDNLFVVYGAWLETSFNLSIIALGLGTSIIGVAELAGEGLTAAISDWLGLKRSVVIGLSLSVVCYGVLPLMSQTLPLALSGLFCIFLTYEFAIVSALSLCTELLPGTRATMMSGFLGAAGAGRVIGALIGGPIWLKGGILITGFVSAGISSLGLLCLIWGFSGYRSR
;
A
#
# COMPACT_ATOMS: atom_id res chain seq x y z
N MET A 1 25.34 -10.08 52.40
CA MET A 1 24.79 -11.19 51.59
C MET A 1 23.84 -10.58 50.57
N THR A 2 24.35 -10.30 49.39
CA THR A 2 23.63 -9.68 48.27
C THR A 2 23.32 -10.78 47.24
N GLN A 3 22.07 -11.18 47.18
CA GLN A 3 21.61 -12.12 46.14
C GLN A 3 21.54 -11.41 44.79
N LYS A 4 22.45 -11.74 43.88
CA LYS A 4 22.39 -11.49 42.46
C LYS A 4 21.33 -12.44 41.86
N THR A 5 20.13 -11.92 41.59
CA THR A 5 19.16 -12.60 40.72
C THR A 5 19.64 -12.48 39.27
N THR A 6 20.34 -13.50 38.80
CA THR A 6 20.65 -13.70 37.39
C THR A 6 19.36 -14.09 36.67
N SER A 7 18.74 -13.15 35.97
CA SER A 7 17.67 -13.48 35.03
C SER A 7 18.29 -14.20 33.82
N LEU A 8 18.12 -15.50 33.79
CA LEU A 8 18.37 -16.33 32.62
C LEU A 8 17.36 -15.93 31.53
N HIS A 9 17.76 -15.00 30.67
CA HIS A 9 17.11 -14.84 29.38
C HIS A 9 17.37 -16.16 28.60
N HIS A 10 16.35 -17.01 28.58
CA HIS A 10 16.31 -18.15 27.67
C HIS A 10 16.34 -17.60 26.24
N ASP A 11 17.48 -17.74 25.59
CA ASP A 11 17.62 -17.57 24.14
C ASP A 11 16.72 -18.63 23.46
N ARG A 12 15.48 -18.26 23.18
CA ARG A 12 14.63 -19.08 22.33
C ARG A 12 15.28 -19.15 20.94
N PRO A 13 15.35 -20.33 20.31
CA PRO A 13 16.07 -20.52 19.07
C PRO A 13 15.59 -19.54 18.01
N VAL A 14 16.49 -18.70 17.54
CA VAL A 14 16.28 -17.63 16.54
C VAL A 14 15.67 -18.17 15.24
N SER A 15 15.89 -19.46 14.93
CA SER A 15 15.34 -20.14 13.76
C SER A 15 13.81 -20.20 13.73
N GLY A 16 13.15 -20.42 14.86
CA GLY A 16 11.69 -20.48 14.90
C GLY A 16 11.00 -19.13 14.64
N LEU A 17 11.61 -18.01 15.06
CA LEU A 17 11.08 -16.67 14.83
C LEU A 17 11.24 -16.26 13.35
N ALA A 18 12.38 -16.56 12.73
CA ALA A 18 12.64 -16.26 11.33
C ALA A 18 11.62 -16.95 10.40
N ILE A 19 11.29 -18.22 10.65
CA ILE A 19 10.28 -18.95 9.88
C ILE A 19 8.90 -18.30 10.01
N LYS A 20 8.50 -17.91 11.22
CA LYS A 20 7.22 -17.23 11.48
C LYS A 20 7.11 -15.91 10.70
N ILE A 21 8.18 -15.11 10.74
CA ILE A 21 8.26 -13.83 10.03
C ILE A 21 8.27 -14.07 8.51
N GLY A 22 9.01 -15.05 8.01
CA GLY A 22 9.05 -15.39 6.59
C GLY A 22 7.68 -15.81 6.05
N ILE A 23 6.94 -16.64 6.77
CA ILE A 23 5.58 -17.04 6.37
C ILE A 23 4.62 -15.85 6.45
N ALA A 24 4.72 -15.01 7.48
CA ALA A 24 3.92 -13.81 7.58
C ALA A 24 4.21 -12.81 6.44
N ALA A 25 5.48 -12.67 6.02
CA ALA A 25 5.87 -11.86 4.87
C ALA A 25 5.30 -12.42 3.56
N LEU A 26 5.29 -13.75 3.38
CA LEU A 26 4.63 -14.39 2.23
C LEU A 26 3.12 -14.17 2.23
N CYS A 27 2.45 -14.27 3.38
CA CYS A 27 1.04 -13.93 3.50
C CYS A 27 0.78 -12.45 3.12
N ARG A 28 1.64 -11.54 3.57
CA ARG A 28 1.56 -10.12 3.23
C ARG A 28 1.79 -9.88 1.74
N LEU A 29 2.69 -10.65 1.10
CA LEU A 29 2.89 -10.61 -0.35
C LEU A 29 1.62 -11.02 -1.10
N VAL A 30 0.91 -12.07 -0.64
CA VAL A 30 -0.38 -12.48 -1.23
C VAL A 30 -1.42 -11.37 -1.07
N PHE A 31 -1.54 -10.74 0.10
CA PHE A 31 -2.43 -9.58 0.30
C PHE A 31 -2.09 -8.42 -0.63
N ASN A 32 -0.81 -8.09 -0.76
CA ASN A 32 -0.35 -7.01 -1.63
C ASN A 32 -0.66 -7.32 -3.09
N SER A 33 -0.44 -8.57 -3.53
CA SER A 33 -0.79 -9.03 -4.88
C SER A 33 -2.30 -8.96 -5.12
N ALA A 34 -3.12 -9.41 -4.15
CA ALA A 34 -4.59 -9.34 -4.23
C ALA A 34 -5.12 -7.90 -4.29
N ARG A 35 -4.42 -6.95 -3.67
CA ARG A 35 -4.78 -5.54 -3.73
C ARG A 35 -4.39 -4.88 -5.05
N ARG A 36 -3.30 -5.34 -5.69
CA ARG A 36 -2.68 -4.65 -6.83
C ARG A 36 -3.00 -5.27 -8.19
N PHE A 37 -3.34 -6.57 -8.27
CA PHE A 37 -3.50 -7.24 -9.57
C PHE A 37 -4.59 -6.64 -10.45
N ALA A 38 -5.62 -6.07 -9.86
CA ALA A 38 -6.70 -5.45 -10.62
C ALA A 38 -6.26 -4.23 -11.43
N TYR A 39 -5.13 -3.58 -11.08
CA TYR A 39 -4.64 -2.40 -11.80
C TYR A 39 -4.13 -2.74 -13.21
N PRO A 40 -3.11 -3.62 -13.39
CA PRO A 40 -2.63 -3.96 -14.73
C PRO A 40 -3.67 -4.77 -15.51
N PHE A 41 -4.43 -5.63 -14.84
CA PHE A 41 -5.36 -6.55 -15.49
C PHE A 41 -6.81 -6.05 -15.50
N ALA A 42 -7.04 -4.75 -15.25
CA ALA A 42 -8.36 -4.14 -15.34
C ALA A 42 -9.08 -4.42 -16.67
N PRO A 43 -8.42 -4.37 -17.85
CA PRO A 43 -9.07 -4.73 -19.11
C PRO A 43 -9.46 -6.20 -19.19
N ALA A 44 -8.62 -7.11 -18.68
CA ALA A 44 -8.92 -8.55 -18.67
C ALA A 44 -10.11 -8.86 -17.76
N LEU A 45 -10.18 -8.22 -16.58
CA LEU A 45 -11.31 -8.31 -15.66
C LEU A 45 -12.59 -7.72 -16.27
N SER A 46 -12.48 -6.58 -16.94
CA SER A 46 -13.59 -5.92 -17.65
C SER A 46 -14.21 -6.85 -18.71
N ARG A 47 -13.37 -7.43 -19.56
CA ARG A 47 -13.82 -8.42 -20.56
C ARG A 47 -14.39 -9.68 -19.93
N GLY A 48 -13.73 -10.20 -18.89
CA GLY A 48 -14.16 -11.43 -18.22
C GLY A 48 -15.50 -11.30 -17.48
N LEU A 49 -15.82 -10.12 -16.97
CA LEU A 49 -17.07 -9.79 -16.26
C LEU A 49 -18.15 -9.23 -17.20
N GLY A 50 -17.79 -8.83 -18.44
CA GLY A 50 -18.71 -8.17 -19.35
C GLY A 50 -19.14 -6.78 -18.87
N VAL A 51 -18.28 -6.06 -18.13
CA VAL A 51 -18.55 -4.72 -17.61
C VAL A 51 -17.57 -3.70 -18.20
N ASN A 52 -17.88 -2.41 -18.11
CA ASN A 52 -16.99 -1.37 -18.58
C ASN A 52 -15.77 -1.17 -17.63
N LEU A 53 -14.72 -0.52 -18.11
CA LEU A 53 -13.51 -0.25 -17.35
C LEU A 53 -13.80 0.58 -16.07
N THR A 54 -14.74 1.52 -16.15
CA THR A 54 -15.14 2.34 -15.00
C THR A 54 -15.71 1.49 -13.84
N ALA A 55 -16.42 0.40 -14.14
CA ALA A 55 -16.88 -0.52 -13.11
C ALA A 55 -15.69 -1.20 -12.40
N ILE A 56 -14.63 -1.57 -13.13
CA ILE A 56 -13.43 -2.16 -12.53
C ILE A 56 -12.68 -1.12 -11.68
N THR A 57 -12.52 0.12 -12.16
CA THR A 57 -11.88 1.17 -11.35
C THR A 57 -12.67 1.50 -10.08
N SER A 58 -14.00 1.38 -10.11
CA SER A 58 -14.87 1.50 -8.91
C SER A 58 -14.63 0.37 -7.90
N ILE A 59 -14.43 -0.88 -8.36
CA ILE A 59 -14.06 -1.99 -7.49
C ILE A 59 -12.69 -1.71 -6.83
N ILE A 60 -11.71 -1.22 -7.60
CA ILE A 60 -10.40 -0.83 -7.08
C ILE A 60 -10.55 0.27 -6.01
N ALA A 61 -11.37 1.29 -6.27
CA ALA A 61 -11.62 2.36 -5.32
C ALA A 61 -12.21 1.84 -3.99
N ILE A 62 -13.16 0.92 -4.04
CA ILE A 62 -13.76 0.29 -2.86
C ILE A 62 -12.72 -0.54 -2.09
N ASN A 63 -11.86 -1.27 -2.80
CA ASN A 63 -10.75 -1.98 -2.17
C ASN A 63 -9.81 -0.99 -1.45
N GLN A 64 -9.48 0.15 -2.06
CA GLN A 64 -8.64 1.17 -1.44
C GLN A 64 -9.31 1.84 -0.23
N ALA A 65 -10.63 2.02 -0.24
CA ALA A 65 -11.38 2.60 0.88
C ALA A 65 -11.21 1.80 2.19
N THR A 66 -10.96 0.49 2.11
CA THR A 66 -10.72 -0.35 3.29
C THR A 66 -9.49 0.08 4.09
N ALA A 67 -8.51 0.76 3.46
CA ALA A 67 -7.32 1.26 4.17
C ALA A 67 -7.67 2.27 5.25
N VAL A 68 -8.73 3.06 5.06
CA VAL A 68 -9.21 4.03 6.05
C VAL A 68 -9.70 3.31 7.32
N LEU A 69 -10.26 2.10 7.16
CA LEU A 69 -10.73 1.28 8.29
C LEU A 69 -9.58 0.71 9.13
N GLY A 70 -8.36 0.65 8.57
CA GLY A 70 -7.16 0.17 9.27
C GLY A 70 -6.89 0.87 10.61
N ILE A 71 -7.32 2.14 10.74
CA ILE A 71 -7.17 2.94 11.97
C ILE A 71 -7.83 2.26 13.18
N PHE A 72 -8.91 1.51 12.97
CA PHE A 72 -9.68 0.85 14.03
C PHE A 72 -9.11 -0.52 14.44
N PHE A 73 -8.33 -1.17 13.55
CA PHE A 73 -7.90 -2.55 13.76
C PHE A 73 -6.65 -2.69 14.61
N GLY A 74 -5.82 -1.67 14.75
CA GLY A 74 -4.66 -1.69 15.64
C GLY A 74 -5.08 -1.94 17.10
N PRO A 75 -5.93 -1.09 17.70
CA PRO A 75 -6.45 -1.30 19.07
C PRO A 75 -7.24 -2.61 19.23
N LEU A 76 -7.91 -3.07 18.18
CA LEU A 76 -8.64 -4.33 18.20
C LEU A 76 -7.69 -5.54 18.25
N ALA A 77 -6.55 -5.46 17.57
CA ALA A 77 -5.51 -6.49 17.60
C ALA A 77 -4.89 -6.65 18.99
N ASP A 78 -4.69 -5.55 19.73
CA ASP A 78 -4.19 -5.58 21.10
C ASP A 78 -5.17 -6.29 22.06
N ARG A 79 -6.48 -6.27 21.78
CA ARG A 79 -7.51 -6.89 22.61
C ARG A 79 -7.78 -8.35 22.27
N LEU A 80 -7.96 -8.63 20.98
CA LEU A 80 -8.37 -9.95 20.52
C LEU A 80 -7.18 -10.90 20.32
N GLY A 81 -5.94 -10.36 20.33
CA GLY A 81 -4.71 -11.08 20.08
C GLY A 81 -4.29 -11.07 18.61
N TYR A 82 -2.99 -10.98 18.40
CA TYR A 82 -2.40 -10.80 17.06
C TYR A 82 -2.65 -12.01 16.15
N ARG A 83 -2.53 -13.23 16.70
CA ARG A 83 -2.81 -14.47 15.95
C ARG A 83 -4.24 -14.49 15.43
N PHE A 84 -5.22 -14.20 16.27
CA PHE A 84 -6.63 -14.20 15.87
C PHE A 84 -6.89 -13.20 14.74
N MET A 85 -6.35 -11.98 14.86
CA MET A 85 -6.52 -10.95 13.85
C MET A 85 -5.84 -11.32 12.52
N MET A 86 -4.64 -11.90 12.56
CA MET A 86 -3.97 -12.38 11.34
C MET A 86 -4.76 -13.49 10.64
N LEU A 87 -5.28 -14.45 11.40
CA LEU A 87 -6.10 -15.54 10.86
C LEU A 87 -7.44 -15.04 10.32
N ALA A 88 -8.10 -14.09 11.01
CA ALA A 88 -9.33 -13.46 10.53
C ALA A 88 -9.10 -12.71 9.21
N GLY A 89 -8.01 -11.96 9.07
CA GLY A 89 -7.63 -11.31 7.82
C GLY A 89 -7.43 -12.30 6.68
N LEU A 90 -6.68 -13.38 6.90
CA LEU A 90 -6.45 -14.42 5.88
C LEU A 90 -7.74 -15.19 5.54
N CYS A 91 -8.61 -15.43 6.50
CA CYS A 91 -9.93 -16.03 6.25
C CYS A 91 -10.78 -15.14 5.32
N MET A 92 -10.81 -13.82 5.58
CA MET A 92 -11.52 -12.88 4.72
C MET A 92 -10.96 -12.86 3.29
N LEU A 93 -9.62 -12.87 3.15
CA LEU A 93 -8.97 -12.98 1.85
C LEU A 93 -9.35 -14.28 1.14
N ALA A 94 -9.25 -15.42 1.83
CA ALA A 94 -9.55 -16.73 1.27
C ALA A 94 -11.01 -16.84 0.80
N VAL A 95 -11.95 -16.48 1.68
CA VAL A 95 -13.40 -16.51 1.37
C VAL A 95 -13.72 -15.58 0.20
N GLY A 96 -13.22 -14.33 0.26
CA GLY A 96 -13.45 -13.36 -0.81
C GLY A 96 -12.89 -13.85 -2.15
N MET A 97 -11.64 -14.30 -2.17
CA MET A 97 -10.99 -14.76 -3.41
C MET A 97 -11.64 -16.01 -3.98
N ILE A 98 -11.92 -17.03 -3.17
CA ILE A 98 -12.58 -18.25 -3.66
C ILE A 98 -13.98 -17.95 -4.17
N ALA A 99 -14.77 -17.11 -3.46
CA ALA A 99 -16.07 -16.69 -3.92
C ALA A 99 -16.00 -15.92 -5.25
N GLY A 100 -15.03 -14.99 -5.39
CA GLY A 100 -14.80 -14.23 -6.61
C GLY A 100 -14.45 -15.10 -7.82
N GLY A 101 -13.62 -16.13 -7.62
CA GLY A 101 -13.30 -17.11 -8.66
C GLY A 101 -14.49 -17.99 -9.06
N SER A 102 -15.33 -18.38 -8.08
CA SER A 102 -16.45 -19.31 -8.27
C SER A 102 -17.67 -18.64 -8.86
N PHE A 103 -17.99 -17.42 -8.45
CA PHE A 103 -19.18 -16.67 -8.86
C PHE A 103 -18.81 -15.39 -9.59
N PRO A 104 -18.67 -15.42 -10.94
CA PRO A 104 -18.13 -14.31 -11.73
C PRO A 104 -19.15 -13.20 -11.98
N PHE A 105 -19.73 -12.67 -10.92
CA PHE A 105 -20.65 -11.53 -10.98
C PHE A 105 -19.97 -10.28 -10.42
N TYR A 106 -20.24 -9.14 -11.00
CA TYR A 106 -19.68 -7.86 -10.57
C TYR A 106 -19.77 -7.64 -9.05
N GLY A 107 -20.95 -7.86 -8.47
CA GLY A 107 -21.17 -7.69 -7.02
C GLY A 107 -20.31 -8.62 -6.16
N VAL A 108 -20.10 -9.87 -6.61
CA VAL A 108 -19.25 -10.83 -5.89
C VAL A 108 -17.79 -10.43 -5.95
N ILE A 109 -17.31 -10.01 -7.13
CA ILE A 109 -15.92 -9.52 -7.27
C ILE A 109 -15.69 -8.24 -6.44
N LEU A 110 -16.68 -7.34 -6.41
CA LEU A 110 -16.64 -6.15 -5.56
C LEU A 110 -16.49 -6.53 -4.09
N VAL A 111 -17.33 -7.45 -3.59
CA VAL A 111 -17.24 -7.95 -2.20
C VAL A 111 -15.94 -8.70 -1.97
N ALA A 112 -15.47 -9.51 -2.93
CA ALA A 112 -14.21 -10.24 -2.84
C ALA A 112 -13.01 -9.31 -2.64
N LEU A 113 -12.91 -8.25 -3.46
CA LEU A 113 -11.83 -7.27 -3.34
C LEU A 113 -12.00 -6.36 -2.12
N PHE A 114 -13.23 -6.06 -1.71
CA PHE A 114 -13.47 -5.40 -0.43
C PHE A 114 -12.97 -6.25 0.75
N LEU A 115 -13.30 -7.54 0.79
CA LEU A 115 -12.84 -8.47 1.83
C LEU A 115 -11.31 -8.64 1.80
N ALA A 116 -10.69 -8.67 0.63
CA ALA A 116 -9.24 -8.72 0.50
C ALA A 116 -8.57 -7.46 1.10
N GLY A 117 -9.10 -6.28 0.78
CA GLY A 117 -8.61 -5.02 1.33
C GLY A 117 -8.84 -4.92 2.85
N LEU A 118 -10.02 -5.31 3.32
CA LEU A 118 -10.36 -5.32 4.75
C LEU A 118 -9.47 -6.33 5.50
N GLY A 119 -9.30 -7.54 4.96
CA GLY A 119 -8.41 -8.55 5.52
C GLY A 119 -6.97 -8.05 5.66
N LYS A 120 -6.45 -7.33 4.65
CA LYS A 120 -5.14 -6.68 4.74
C LYS A 120 -5.09 -5.62 5.85
N SER A 121 -6.12 -4.78 5.95
CA SER A 121 -6.19 -3.73 6.96
C SER A 121 -6.26 -4.28 8.39
N ILE A 122 -6.70 -5.54 8.56
CA ILE A 122 -6.69 -6.29 9.82
C ILE A 122 -5.33 -6.95 10.05
N PHE A 123 -4.77 -7.57 9.01
CA PHE A 123 -3.53 -8.36 9.08
C PHE A 123 -2.29 -7.50 9.36
N ASP A 124 -2.15 -6.38 8.64
CA ASP A 124 -0.94 -5.55 8.70
C ASP A 124 -0.65 -4.97 10.10
N PRO A 125 -1.61 -4.36 10.82
CA PRO A 125 -1.36 -3.90 12.18
C PRO A 125 -1.05 -5.05 13.15
N ALA A 126 -1.71 -6.20 13.00
CA ALA A 126 -1.50 -7.35 13.86
C ALA A 126 -0.09 -7.94 13.73
N ILE A 127 0.42 -8.08 12.50
CA ILE A 127 1.79 -8.60 12.30
C ILE A 127 2.84 -7.58 12.72
N GLN A 128 2.62 -6.28 12.50
CA GLN A 128 3.55 -5.24 12.95
C GLN A 128 3.63 -5.21 14.50
N ALA A 129 2.50 -5.33 15.18
CA ALA A 129 2.46 -5.42 16.64
C ALA A 129 3.14 -6.70 17.15
N TYR A 130 2.90 -7.85 16.49
CA TYR A 130 3.57 -9.11 16.80
C TYR A 130 5.10 -9.00 16.68
N VAL A 131 5.60 -8.38 15.60
CA VAL A 131 7.03 -8.11 15.41
C VAL A 131 7.56 -7.17 16.51
N GLY A 132 6.83 -6.12 16.85
CA GLY A 132 7.18 -5.18 17.92
C GLY A 132 7.32 -5.84 19.28
N GLU A 133 6.52 -6.88 19.57
CA GLU A 133 6.56 -7.59 20.86
C GLU A 133 7.62 -8.70 20.90
N HIS A 134 7.83 -9.43 19.81
CA HIS A 134 8.63 -10.64 19.81
C HIS A 134 10.07 -10.47 19.23
N VAL A 135 10.32 -9.36 18.49
CA VAL A 135 11.64 -9.10 17.88
C VAL A 135 12.44 -8.15 18.76
N PRO A 136 13.69 -8.50 19.13
CA PRO A 136 14.60 -7.62 19.85
C PRO A 136 14.79 -6.28 19.12
N TYR A 137 14.87 -5.17 19.86
CA TYR A 137 14.91 -3.82 19.31
C TYR A 137 15.96 -3.62 18.21
N HIS A 138 17.17 -4.16 18.40
CA HIS A 138 18.28 -4.05 17.45
C HIS A 138 18.05 -4.79 16.12
N ARG A 139 17.06 -5.71 16.02
CA ARG A 139 16.73 -6.47 14.80
C ARG A 139 15.39 -6.03 14.18
N ARG A 140 14.63 -5.15 14.83
CA ARG A 140 13.31 -4.73 14.35
C ARG A 140 13.39 -4.06 12.99
N GLY A 141 14.38 -3.20 12.76
CA GLY A 141 14.57 -2.54 11.47
C GLY A 141 14.76 -3.51 10.31
N LEU A 142 15.60 -4.54 10.51
CA LEU A 142 15.82 -5.58 9.51
C LEU A 142 14.53 -6.38 9.24
N VAL A 143 13.79 -6.74 10.28
CA VAL A 143 12.55 -7.51 10.13
C VAL A 143 11.47 -6.67 9.44
N ILE A 144 11.33 -5.41 9.78
CA ILE A 144 10.41 -4.50 9.10
C ILE A 144 10.82 -4.35 7.64
N GLY A 145 12.10 -4.19 7.33
CA GLY A 145 12.60 -4.16 5.96
C GLY A 145 12.25 -5.41 5.17
N VAL A 146 12.43 -6.61 5.74
CA VAL A 146 11.98 -7.88 5.12
C VAL A 146 10.48 -7.89 4.89
N MET A 147 9.70 -7.33 5.80
CA MET A 147 8.24 -7.23 5.64
C MET A 147 7.86 -6.25 4.52
N GLU A 148 8.57 -5.13 4.37
CA GLU A 148 8.33 -4.17 3.27
C GLU A 148 8.73 -4.73 1.91
N PHE A 149 9.72 -5.65 1.85
CA PHE A 149 10.01 -6.42 0.63
C PHE A 149 8.78 -7.15 0.06
N SER A 150 7.79 -7.48 0.89
CA SER A 150 6.53 -8.06 0.42
C SER A 150 5.71 -7.10 -0.44
N TRP A 151 5.89 -5.79 -0.28
CA TRP A 151 5.24 -4.77 -1.09
C TRP A 151 5.82 -4.76 -2.51
N ALA A 152 7.11 -4.52 -2.65
CA ALA A 152 7.80 -4.55 -3.94
C ALA A 152 7.76 -5.95 -4.58
N GLY A 153 7.92 -7.01 -3.78
CA GLY A 153 7.82 -8.40 -4.23
C GLY A 153 6.47 -8.74 -4.86
N SER A 154 5.38 -8.13 -4.38
CA SER A 154 4.07 -8.29 -5.01
C SER A 154 4.05 -7.77 -6.45
N THR A 155 4.70 -6.64 -6.71
CA THR A 155 4.77 -6.04 -8.06
C THR A 155 5.80 -6.74 -8.94
N LEU A 156 6.94 -7.13 -8.37
CA LEU A 156 8.04 -7.76 -9.11
C LEU A 156 7.78 -9.23 -9.45
N LEU A 157 7.14 -9.98 -8.56
CA LEU A 157 6.93 -11.42 -8.69
C LEU A 157 5.44 -11.77 -8.74
N GLY A 158 4.64 -11.20 -7.85
CA GLY A 158 3.22 -11.53 -7.71
C GLY A 158 2.43 -11.15 -8.97
N ILE A 159 2.60 -9.93 -9.49
CA ILE A 159 1.86 -9.48 -10.66
C ILE A 159 2.26 -10.24 -11.95
N PRO A 160 3.55 -10.44 -12.27
CA PRO A 160 3.93 -11.28 -13.41
C PRO A 160 3.38 -12.70 -13.33
N LEU A 161 3.46 -13.34 -12.15
CA LEU A 161 2.91 -14.68 -11.94
C LEU A 161 1.39 -14.71 -12.19
N ILE A 162 0.67 -13.69 -11.73
CA ILE A 162 -0.76 -13.52 -11.99
C ILE A 162 -1.02 -13.36 -13.49
N GLY A 163 -0.19 -12.62 -14.21
CA GLY A 163 -0.27 -12.50 -15.67
C GLY A 163 -0.17 -13.84 -16.38
N VAL A 164 0.78 -14.67 -15.99
CA VAL A 164 0.93 -16.06 -16.49
C VAL A 164 -0.31 -16.90 -16.17
N LEU A 165 -0.83 -16.80 -14.96
CA LEU A 165 -2.04 -17.52 -14.56
C LEU A 165 -3.26 -17.11 -15.40
N ILE A 166 -3.43 -15.81 -15.65
CA ILE A 166 -4.55 -15.30 -16.46
C ILE A 166 -4.45 -15.78 -17.92
N GLU A 167 -3.24 -15.72 -18.50
CA GLU A 167 -3.00 -16.09 -19.89
C GLU A 167 -3.30 -17.58 -20.13
N HIS A 168 -2.83 -18.47 -19.26
CA HIS A 168 -2.93 -19.91 -19.45
C HIS A 168 -4.17 -20.56 -18.85
N LEU A 169 -4.69 -20.03 -17.74
CA LEU A 169 -5.80 -20.63 -16.98
C LEU A 169 -7.04 -19.73 -16.92
N GLY A 170 -6.98 -18.55 -17.56
CA GLY A 170 -8.09 -17.61 -17.61
C GLY A 170 -8.15 -16.66 -16.42
N TRP A 171 -8.94 -15.58 -16.57
CA TRP A 171 -9.01 -14.46 -15.65
C TRP A 171 -9.46 -14.79 -14.22
N ARG A 172 -10.07 -15.96 -13.99
CA ARG A 172 -10.50 -16.44 -12.66
C ARG A 172 -9.38 -17.10 -11.87
N SER A 173 -8.33 -17.58 -12.53
CA SER A 173 -7.26 -18.37 -11.91
C SER A 173 -6.52 -17.63 -10.78
N PRO A 174 -6.25 -16.32 -10.84
CA PRO A 174 -5.63 -15.60 -9.74
C PRO A 174 -6.45 -15.62 -8.44
N PHE A 175 -7.76 -15.61 -8.57
CA PHE A 175 -8.65 -15.67 -7.41
C PHE A 175 -8.47 -16.98 -6.64
N TYR A 176 -8.46 -18.12 -7.34
CA TYR A 176 -8.22 -19.43 -6.73
C TYR A 176 -6.79 -19.56 -6.18
N ALA A 177 -5.79 -19.06 -6.91
CA ALA A 177 -4.39 -19.12 -6.47
C ALA A 177 -4.18 -18.32 -5.18
N MET A 178 -4.69 -17.08 -5.13
CA MET A 178 -4.57 -16.22 -3.94
C MET A 178 -5.42 -16.73 -2.77
N GLY A 179 -6.62 -17.26 -3.05
CA GLY A 179 -7.48 -17.89 -2.04
C GLY A 179 -6.82 -19.13 -1.43
N GLY A 180 -6.25 -20.01 -2.27
CA GLY A 180 -5.49 -21.18 -1.84
C GLY A 180 -4.24 -20.83 -1.03
N ALA A 181 -3.47 -19.83 -1.50
CA ALA A 181 -2.31 -19.32 -0.78
C ALA A 181 -2.68 -18.72 0.59
N ALA A 182 -3.83 -18.03 0.68
CA ALA A 182 -4.34 -17.49 1.94
C ALA A 182 -4.74 -18.61 2.92
N ILE A 183 -5.34 -19.71 2.45
CA ILE A 183 -5.66 -20.88 3.28
C ILE A 183 -4.38 -21.51 3.79
N LEU A 184 -3.41 -21.81 2.90
CA LEU A 184 -2.13 -22.41 3.27
C LEU A 184 -1.35 -21.54 4.26
N GLY A 185 -1.30 -20.23 4.02
CA GLY A 185 -0.68 -19.27 4.93
C GLY A 185 -1.39 -19.23 6.29
N GLY A 186 -2.73 -19.26 6.29
CA GLY A 186 -3.53 -19.32 7.51
C GLY A 186 -3.26 -20.57 8.33
N LEU A 187 -3.23 -21.75 7.69
CA LEU A 187 -2.90 -23.01 8.35
C LEU A 187 -1.48 -22.98 8.91
N ALA A 188 -0.49 -22.48 8.14
CA ALA A 188 0.88 -22.35 8.59
C ALA A 188 1.00 -21.42 9.82
N LEU A 189 0.37 -20.23 9.79
CA LEU A 189 0.37 -19.31 10.93
C LEU A 189 -0.38 -19.90 12.13
N MET A 190 -1.46 -20.67 11.89
CA MET A 190 -2.21 -21.33 12.96
C MET A 190 -1.35 -22.37 13.69
N ILE A 191 -0.44 -23.04 13.01
CA ILE A 191 0.48 -24.02 13.60
C ILE A 191 1.66 -23.34 14.29
N LEU A 192 2.23 -22.31 13.65
CA LEU A 192 3.51 -21.73 14.06
C LEU A 192 3.38 -20.67 15.15
N ILE A 193 2.30 -19.87 15.12
CA ILE A 193 2.09 -18.81 16.10
C ILE A 193 1.25 -19.34 17.28
N PRO A 194 1.77 -19.33 18.52
CA PRO A 194 1.01 -19.73 19.71
C PRO A 194 -0.22 -18.86 19.88
N ARG A 195 -1.20 -19.36 20.63
CA ARG A 195 -2.35 -18.54 21.03
C ARG A 195 -1.89 -17.41 21.94
N ASP A 196 -2.18 -16.17 21.53
CA ASP A 196 -1.95 -15.02 22.38
C ASP A 196 -2.96 -15.04 23.54
N ARG A 197 -2.52 -14.63 24.72
CA ARG A 197 -3.45 -14.30 25.79
C ARG A 197 -4.03 -12.93 25.47
N ALA A 198 -5.32 -12.90 25.15
CA ALA A 198 -6.05 -11.65 25.04
C ALA A 198 -5.88 -10.86 26.36
N ASN A 199 -5.51 -9.59 26.27
CA ASN A 199 -5.37 -8.74 27.44
C ASN A 199 -6.52 -7.71 27.46
N PRO A 200 -7.65 -8.01 28.12
CA PRO A 200 -8.81 -7.13 28.14
C PRO A 200 -8.58 -5.82 28.89
N ASP A 201 -7.54 -5.74 29.73
CA ASP A 201 -7.22 -4.56 30.54
C ASP A 201 -6.38 -3.50 29.80
N LYS A 202 -5.89 -3.77 28.61
CA LYS A 202 -5.29 -2.72 27.77
C LYS A 202 -6.40 -1.74 27.37
N ASN A 203 -6.47 -0.66 28.12
CA ASN A 203 -7.51 0.37 28.02
C ASN A 203 -7.39 1.07 26.63
N PRO A 204 -8.41 0.97 25.78
CA PRO A 204 -8.36 1.65 24.53
C PRO A 204 -8.96 3.03 24.64
N MET A 205 -8.35 3.94 23.93
CA MET A 205 -8.98 5.15 23.44
C MET A 205 -9.80 5.94 24.50
N SER A 206 -9.13 6.42 25.56
CA SER A 206 -9.69 7.46 26.43
C SER A 206 -9.66 8.81 25.70
N GLY A 207 -10.39 9.81 26.23
CA GLY A 207 -10.57 11.15 25.63
C GLY A 207 -9.34 11.91 25.06
N ARG A 208 -8.13 11.39 25.34
CA ARG A 208 -6.85 11.85 24.73
C ARG A 208 -6.79 11.76 23.21
N ILE A 209 -7.63 10.94 22.57
CA ILE A 209 -7.60 10.80 21.10
C ILE A 209 -8.17 12.03 20.43
N TRP A 210 -9.31 12.51 20.88
CA TRP A 210 -9.91 13.73 20.33
C TRP A 210 -9.01 14.95 20.54
N ASP A 211 -8.28 15.00 21.67
CA ASP A 211 -7.28 16.03 21.92
C ASP A 211 -6.09 15.94 20.94
N ALA A 212 -5.66 14.72 20.60
CA ALA A 212 -4.58 14.50 19.62
C ALA A 212 -5.00 14.92 18.20
N TRP A 213 -6.23 14.57 17.79
CA TRP A 213 -6.81 15.06 16.53
C TRP A 213 -6.99 16.58 16.52
N GLY A 214 -7.41 17.15 17.65
CA GLY A 214 -7.51 18.60 17.83
C GLY A 214 -6.15 19.31 17.67
N LYS A 215 -5.05 18.70 18.11
CA LYS A 215 -3.69 19.22 17.89
C LYS A 215 -3.27 19.13 16.42
N LEU A 216 -3.59 18.01 15.74
CA LEU A 216 -3.29 17.83 14.32
C LEU A 216 -3.95 18.90 13.47
N VAL A 217 -5.24 19.17 13.71
CA VAL A 217 -6.02 20.16 12.94
C VAL A 217 -5.55 21.59 13.19
N LYS A 218 -4.95 21.88 14.36
CA LYS A 218 -4.40 23.20 14.69
C LYS A 218 -2.99 23.44 14.14
N GLU A 219 -2.25 22.36 13.86
CA GLU A 219 -0.87 22.46 13.37
C GLU A 219 -0.85 22.59 11.85
N ARG A 220 -0.45 23.75 11.37
CA ARG A 220 -0.43 24.08 9.93
C ARG A 220 0.44 23.11 9.12
N ALA A 221 1.62 22.73 9.64
CA ALA A 221 2.51 21.79 8.95
C ALA A 221 1.89 20.38 8.86
N ALA A 222 1.16 19.96 9.89
CA ALA A 222 0.45 18.69 9.87
C ALA A 222 -0.67 18.67 8.83
N LEU A 223 -1.47 19.74 8.74
CA LEU A 223 -2.51 19.88 7.69
C LEU A 223 -1.91 19.91 6.30
N GLY A 224 -0.77 20.60 6.11
CA GLY A 224 -0.04 20.61 4.84
C GLY A 224 0.42 19.22 4.42
N ALA A 225 0.95 18.44 5.35
CA ALA A 225 1.38 17.06 5.09
C ALA A 225 0.19 16.12 4.81
N VAL A 226 -0.94 16.29 5.49
CA VAL A 226 -2.18 15.53 5.24
C VAL A 226 -2.76 15.87 3.87
N GLY A 227 -2.82 17.16 3.51
CA GLY A 227 -3.25 17.61 2.18
C GLY A 227 -2.33 17.10 1.06
N PHE A 228 -1.01 17.15 1.27
CA PHE A 228 -0.02 16.54 0.37
C PHE A 228 -0.34 15.04 0.16
N ALA A 229 -0.48 14.27 1.23
CA ALA A 229 -0.73 12.84 1.14
C ALA A 229 -2.01 12.52 0.34
N PHE A 230 -3.07 13.29 0.55
CA PHE A 230 -4.31 13.14 -0.20
C PHE A 230 -4.12 13.39 -1.70
N PHE A 231 -3.60 14.56 -2.07
CA PHE A 231 -3.50 14.94 -3.48
C PHE A 231 -2.47 14.11 -4.26
N VAL A 232 -1.33 13.80 -3.66
CA VAL A 232 -0.29 12.98 -4.32
C VAL A 232 -0.78 11.56 -4.54
N SER A 233 -1.47 10.98 -3.57
CA SER A 233 -2.06 9.65 -3.73
C SER A 233 -3.21 9.66 -4.75
N ALA A 234 -4.03 10.72 -4.80
CA ALA A 234 -5.08 10.85 -5.80
C ALA A 234 -4.52 10.96 -7.22
N ALA A 235 -3.44 11.73 -7.41
CA ALA A 235 -2.76 11.86 -8.69
C ALA A 235 -2.16 10.53 -9.16
N ASN A 236 -1.52 9.79 -8.25
CA ASN A 236 -0.91 8.52 -8.56
C ASN A 236 -1.97 7.48 -8.97
N ASP A 237 -3.03 7.33 -8.19
CA ASP A 237 -4.08 6.34 -8.48
C ASP A 237 -4.93 6.72 -9.69
N ASN A 238 -5.07 8.02 -10.05
CA ASN A 238 -5.71 8.44 -11.31
C ASN A 238 -5.00 7.83 -12.54
N LEU A 239 -3.67 7.77 -12.55
CA LEU A 239 -2.91 7.09 -13.59
C LEU A 239 -2.88 5.58 -13.36
N PHE A 240 -2.64 5.14 -12.12
CA PHE A 240 -2.38 3.75 -11.79
C PHE A 240 -3.56 2.83 -12.11
N VAL A 241 -4.81 3.29 -12.00
CA VAL A 241 -5.98 2.46 -12.35
C VAL A 241 -6.17 2.25 -13.85
N VAL A 242 -5.52 3.03 -14.70
CA VAL A 242 -5.69 2.98 -16.16
C VAL A 242 -4.42 2.62 -16.92
N TYR A 243 -3.24 2.56 -16.26
CA TYR A 243 -1.99 2.29 -16.97
C TYR A 243 -1.98 0.93 -17.70
N GLY A 244 -2.63 -0.08 -17.13
CA GLY A 244 -2.78 -1.38 -17.77
C GLY A 244 -3.60 -1.29 -19.06
N ALA A 245 -4.73 -0.57 -19.03
CA ALA A 245 -5.55 -0.31 -20.20
C ALA A 245 -4.77 0.53 -21.25
N TRP A 246 -4.02 1.52 -20.80
CA TRP A 246 -3.17 2.33 -21.66
C TRP A 246 -2.11 1.49 -22.36
N LEU A 247 -1.33 0.69 -21.64
CA LEU A 247 -0.28 -0.14 -22.23
C LEU A 247 -0.85 -1.21 -23.17
N GLU A 248 -1.97 -1.84 -22.80
CA GLU A 248 -2.64 -2.82 -23.68
C GLU A 248 -3.13 -2.18 -24.97
N THR A 249 -3.86 -1.07 -24.88
CA THR A 249 -4.47 -0.44 -26.09
C THR A 249 -3.46 0.28 -26.97
N SER A 250 -2.41 0.90 -26.40
CA SER A 250 -1.43 1.66 -27.16
C SER A 250 -0.34 0.80 -27.78
N PHE A 251 0.02 -0.32 -27.15
CA PHE A 251 1.14 -1.16 -27.58
C PHE A 251 0.74 -2.60 -27.89
N ASN A 252 -0.55 -2.93 -27.82
CA ASN A 252 -1.10 -4.26 -28.07
C ASN A 252 -0.40 -5.37 -27.26
N LEU A 253 -0.13 -5.09 -25.99
CA LEU A 253 0.59 -6.02 -25.11
C LEU A 253 -0.27 -7.22 -24.72
N SER A 254 0.33 -8.41 -24.72
CA SER A 254 -0.27 -9.59 -24.11
C SER A 254 -0.39 -9.44 -22.58
N ILE A 255 -1.22 -10.24 -21.96
CA ILE A 255 -1.43 -10.22 -20.51
C ILE A 255 -0.12 -10.50 -19.76
N ILE A 256 0.70 -11.43 -20.25
CA ILE A 256 2.03 -11.70 -19.69
C ILE A 256 2.93 -10.47 -19.81
N ALA A 257 2.94 -9.82 -20.98
CA ALA A 257 3.75 -8.63 -21.20
C ALA A 257 3.31 -7.45 -20.31
N LEU A 258 2.01 -7.30 -20.03
CA LEU A 258 1.48 -6.34 -19.06
C LEU A 258 1.99 -6.65 -17.64
N GLY A 259 1.94 -7.91 -17.24
CA GLY A 259 2.46 -8.34 -15.94
C GLY A 259 3.96 -8.04 -15.79
N LEU A 260 4.76 -8.39 -16.79
CA LEU A 260 6.20 -8.09 -16.81
C LEU A 260 6.48 -6.59 -16.89
N GLY A 261 5.73 -5.84 -17.70
CA GLY A 261 5.85 -4.38 -17.78
C GLY A 261 5.56 -3.70 -16.43
N THR A 262 4.67 -4.27 -15.63
CA THR A 262 4.39 -3.78 -14.27
C THR A 262 5.59 -3.93 -13.32
N SER A 263 6.50 -4.87 -13.56
CA SER A 263 7.70 -5.03 -12.74
C SER A 263 8.59 -3.78 -12.74
N ILE A 264 8.52 -2.95 -13.80
CA ILE A 264 9.27 -1.67 -13.85
C ILE A 264 8.81 -0.72 -12.73
N ILE A 265 7.53 -0.77 -12.37
CA ILE A 265 6.98 -0.01 -11.25
C ILE A 265 7.56 -0.52 -9.93
N GLY A 266 7.64 -1.83 -9.73
CA GLY A 266 8.25 -2.40 -8.53
C GLY A 266 9.74 -2.06 -8.40
N VAL A 267 10.49 -2.03 -9.51
CA VAL A 267 11.89 -1.56 -9.52
C VAL A 267 11.97 -0.08 -9.17
N ALA A 268 11.06 0.74 -9.70
CA ALA A 268 11.01 2.17 -9.41
C ALA A 268 10.68 2.45 -7.93
N GLU A 269 9.73 1.71 -7.35
CA GLU A 269 9.38 1.79 -5.93
C GLU A 269 10.60 1.48 -5.05
N LEU A 270 11.29 0.35 -5.29
CA LEU A 270 12.53 -0.01 -4.56
C LEU A 270 13.63 1.03 -4.74
N ALA A 271 13.80 1.54 -5.95
CA ALA A 271 14.80 2.57 -6.22
C ALA A 271 14.46 3.88 -5.50
N GLY A 272 13.18 4.26 -5.41
CA GLY A 272 12.71 5.44 -4.68
C GLY A 272 12.91 5.33 -3.17
N GLU A 273 12.61 4.16 -2.58
CA GLU A 273 12.91 3.87 -1.18
C GLU A 273 14.42 3.92 -0.91
N GLY A 274 15.23 3.27 -1.77
CA GLY A 274 16.68 3.28 -1.69
C GLY A 274 17.26 4.70 -1.82
N LEU A 275 16.72 5.50 -2.73
CA LEU A 275 17.11 6.90 -2.92
C LEU A 275 16.79 7.74 -1.67
N THR A 276 15.62 7.50 -1.05
CA THR A 276 15.26 8.16 0.21
C THR A 276 16.28 7.81 1.29
N ALA A 277 16.60 6.54 1.47
CA ALA A 277 17.56 6.10 2.48
C ALA A 277 18.98 6.67 2.24
N ALA A 278 19.37 6.84 0.96
CA ALA A 278 20.72 7.29 0.61
C ALA A 278 20.92 8.80 0.72
N ILE A 279 19.92 9.61 0.35
CA ILE A 279 20.12 11.06 0.17
C ILE A 279 19.20 11.97 0.98
N SER A 280 18.11 11.46 1.56
CA SER A 280 17.13 12.33 2.24
C SER A 280 17.70 13.00 3.49
N ASP A 281 18.61 12.33 4.21
CA ASP A 281 19.27 12.89 5.40
C ASP A 281 20.22 14.02 5.02
N TRP A 282 20.97 13.86 3.91
CA TRP A 282 21.88 14.89 3.42
C TRP A 282 21.15 16.11 2.83
N LEU A 283 20.07 15.88 2.09
CA LEU A 283 19.28 16.93 1.44
C LEU A 283 18.37 17.68 2.44
N GLY A 284 17.99 16.98 3.51
CA GLY A 284 16.95 17.34 4.46
C GLY A 284 15.55 16.91 3.99
N LEU A 285 14.78 16.29 4.87
CA LEU A 285 13.48 15.66 4.56
C LEU A 285 12.51 16.60 3.83
N LYS A 286 12.37 17.86 4.30
CA LYS A 286 11.50 18.85 3.65
C LYS A 286 11.89 19.12 2.19
N ARG A 287 13.18 19.27 1.91
CA ARG A 287 13.66 19.51 0.53
C ARG A 287 13.47 18.27 -0.33
N SER A 288 13.71 17.08 0.20
CA SER A 288 13.51 15.81 -0.50
C SER A 288 12.06 15.65 -0.96
N VAL A 289 11.08 15.94 -0.09
CA VAL A 289 9.66 15.88 -0.44
C VAL A 289 9.32 16.90 -1.54
N VAL A 290 9.79 18.15 -1.42
CA VAL A 290 9.51 19.20 -2.43
C VAL A 290 10.13 18.84 -3.77
N ILE A 291 11.39 18.39 -3.79
CA ILE A 291 12.09 18.00 -5.04
C ILE A 291 11.40 16.78 -5.67
N GLY A 292 11.17 15.71 -4.89
CA GLY A 292 10.50 14.51 -5.38
C GLY A 292 9.14 14.80 -5.99
N LEU A 293 8.32 15.61 -5.30
CA LEU A 293 7.00 15.99 -5.80
C LEU A 293 7.07 16.90 -7.03
N SER A 294 7.98 17.87 -7.06
CA SER A 294 8.17 18.75 -8.22
C SER A 294 8.58 17.95 -9.46
N LEU A 295 9.49 16.98 -9.30
CA LEU A 295 9.86 16.06 -10.37
C LEU A 295 8.69 15.18 -10.80
N SER A 296 7.88 14.68 -9.84
CA SER A 296 6.69 13.90 -10.14
C SER A 296 5.67 14.68 -10.98
N VAL A 297 5.43 15.97 -10.66
CA VAL A 297 4.57 16.86 -11.46
C VAL A 297 5.07 16.97 -12.90
N VAL A 298 6.39 17.17 -13.07
CA VAL A 298 7.00 17.25 -14.41
C VAL A 298 6.86 15.92 -15.14
N CYS A 299 7.12 14.78 -14.48
CA CYS A 299 7.00 13.46 -15.07
C CYS A 299 5.58 13.15 -15.55
N TYR A 300 4.54 13.52 -14.76
CA TYR A 300 3.15 13.39 -15.20
C TYR A 300 2.84 14.26 -16.43
N GLY A 301 3.32 15.50 -16.46
CA GLY A 301 3.13 16.41 -17.57
C GLY A 301 3.84 15.97 -18.86
N VAL A 302 4.99 15.31 -18.74
CA VAL A 302 5.79 14.81 -19.88
C VAL A 302 5.34 13.42 -20.34
N LEU A 303 4.65 12.65 -19.51
CA LEU A 303 4.21 11.28 -19.81
C LEU A 303 3.53 11.14 -21.19
N PRO A 304 2.62 12.03 -21.62
CA PRO A 304 2.00 11.93 -22.95
C PRO A 304 3.02 11.98 -24.11
N LEU A 305 4.11 12.73 -23.95
CA LEU A 305 5.18 12.79 -24.97
C LEU A 305 6.00 11.50 -25.01
N MET A 306 6.09 10.80 -23.89
CA MET A 306 6.78 9.51 -23.77
C MET A 306 5.91 8.32 -24.20
N SER A 307 4.65 8.53 -24.58
CA SER A 307 3.71 7.48 -24.99
C SER A 307 3.90 6.96 -26.44
N GLN A 308 4.93 7.41 -27.16
CA GLN A 308 5.14 7.07 -28.57
C GLN A 308 5.66 5.64 -28.77
N THR A 309 6.48 5.14 -27.87
CA THR A 309 7.05 3.78 -27.91
C THR A 309 6.98 3.13 -26.53
N LEU A 310 6.90 1.80 -26.52
CA LEU A 310 6.83 1.04 -25.26
C LEU A 310 8.02 1.32 -24.31
N PRO A 311 9.30 1.36 -24.76
CA PRO A 311 10.40 1.69 -23.87
C PRO A 311 10.29 3.09 -23.24
N LEU A 312 9.85 4.08 -24.01
CA LEU A 312 9.63 5.44 -23.49
C LEU A 312 8.48 5.47 -22.49
N ALA A 313 7.37 4.78 -22.76
CA ALA A 313 6.23 4.67 -21.87
C ALA A 313 6.62 4.02 -20.53
N LEU A 314 7.38 2.91 -20.58
CA LEU A 314 7.89 2.25 -19.38
C LEU A 314 8.89 3.13 -18.62
N SER A 315 9.76 3.88 -19.32
CA SER A 315 10.66 4.85 -18.69
C SER A 315 9.89 5.98 -18.00
N GLY A 316 8.82 6.46 -18.64
CA GLY A 316 7.92 7.47 -18.04
C GLY A 316 7.27 6.96 -16.76
N LEU A 317 6.74 5.73 -16.78
CA LEU A 317 6.20 5.08 -15.58
C LEU A 317 7.28 4.93 -14.51
N PHE A 318 8.47 4.45 -14.88
CA PHE A 318 9.59 4.33 -13.94
C PHE A 318 9.89 5.67 -13.25
N CYS A 319 10.04 6.76 -14.00
CA CYS A 319 10.32 8.08 -13.44
C CYS A 319 9.21 8.58 -12.53
N ILE A 320 7.94 8.38 -12.90
CA ILE A 320 6.78 8.76 -12.08
C ILE A 320 6.81 8.02 -10.75
N PHE A 321 6.90 6.69 -10.78
CA PHE A 321 6.86 5.89 -9.55
C PHE A 321 8.10 6.08 -8.68
N LEU A 322 9.28 6.27 -9.27
CA LEU A 322 10.51 6.61 -8.57
C LEU A 322 10.35 7.92 -7.79
N THR A 323 9.90 8.98 -8.46
CA THR A 323 9.77 10.31 -7.86
C THR A 323 8.63 10.38 -6.86
N TYR A 324 7.53 9.67 -7.13
CA TYR A 324 6.42 9.51 -6.20
C TYR A 324 6.87 8.80 -4.92
N GLU A 325 7.55 7.66 -5.04
CA GLU A 325 8.00 6.88 -3.88
C GLU A 325 9.04 7.64 -3.07
N PHE A 326 9.99 8.30 -3.72
CA PHE A 326 10.94 9.18 -3.06
C PHE A 326 10.25 10.30 -2.26
N ALA A 327 9.20 10.92 -2.82
CA ALA A 327 8.45 11.98 -2.16
C ALA A 327 7.62 11.44 -0.98
N ILE A 328 6.90 10.32 -1.15
CA ILE A 328 5.98 9.80 -0.13
C ILE A 328 6.74 9.21 1.07
N VAL A 329 7.85 8.50 0.84
CA VAL A 329 8.68 7.91 1.90
C VAL A 329 9.42 9.00 2.68
N SER A 330 9.96 10.02 1.99
CA SER A 330 10.52 11.20 2.64
C SER A 330 9.50 11.95 3.49
N ALA A 331 8.24 12.05 3.00
CA ALA A 331 7.15 12.70 3.74
C ALA A 331 6.71 11.87 4.96
N LEU A 332 6.69 10.54 4.88
CA LEU A 332 6.43 9.67 6.02
C LEU A 332 7.45 9.91 7.13
N SER A 333 8.73 9.97 6.78
CA SER A 333 9.81 10.28 7.73
C SER A 333 9.61 11.67 8.36
N LEU A 334 9.31 12.69 7.55
CA LEU A 334 9.04 14.05 8.01
C LEU A 334 7.82 14.10 8.97
N CYS A 335 6.77 13.35 8.72
CA CYS A 335 5.58 13.30 9.57
C CYS A 335 5.86 12.79 10.99
N THR A 336 6.89 11.94 11.17
CA THR A 336 7.28 11.46 12.51
C THR A 336 7.87 12.56 13.38
N GLU A 337 8.31 13.67 12.80
CA GLU A 337 8.92 14.81 13.48
C GLU A 337 7.93 15.96 13.76
N LEU A 338 6.82 16.04 13.00
CA LEU A 338 5.90 17.18 13.06
C LEU A 338 5.14 17.28 14.39
N LEU A 339 4.71 16.13 14.95
CA LEU A 339 3.96 16.07 16.19
C LEU A 339 4.57 15.02 17.14
N PRO A 340 5.71 15.31 17.80
CA PRO A 340 6.44 14.34 18.61
C PRO A 340 5.62 13.71 19.73
N GLY A 341 4.67 14.46 20.32
CA GLY A 341 3.78 13.98 21.38
C GLY A 341 2.58 13.15 20.89
N THR A 342 2.26 13.18 19.59
CA THR A 342 1.10 12.49 19.00
C THR A 342 1.46 11.90 17.62
N ARG A 343 2.64 11.28 17.53
CA ARG A 343 3.16 10.70 16.27
C ARG A 343 2.19 9.72 15.63
N ALA A 344 1.59 8.84 16.42
CA ALA A 344 0.62 7.85 15.92
C ALA A 344 -0.59 8.52 15.25
N THR A 345 -1.13 9.60 15.84
CA THR A 345 -2.23 10.37 15.26
C THR A 345 -1.82 11.05 13.96
N MET A 346 -0.61 11.63 13.92
CA MET A 346 -0.07 12.24 12.70
C MET A 346 0.04 11.21 11.57
N MET A 347 0.60 10.04 11.86
CA MET A 347 0.75 8.96 10.88
C MET A 347 -0.61 8.41 10.42
N SER A 348 -1.55 8.24 11.35
CA SER A 348 -2.92 7.82 11.01
C SER A 348 -3.64 8.84 10.11
N GLY A 349 -3.47 10.14 10.40
CA GLY A 349 -4.01 11.22 9.57
C GLY A 349 -3.41 11.23 8.17
N PHE A 350 -2.10 11.08 8.07
CA PHE A 350 -1.39 11.02 6.80
C PHE A 350 -1.81 9.81 5.96
N LEU A 351 -1.79 8.60 6.54
CA LEU A 351 -2.16 7.37 5.85
C LEU A 351 -3.65 7.32 5.49
N GLY A 352 -4.51 7.85 6.37
CA GLY A 352 -5.93 7.97 6.10
C GLY A 352 -6.22 8.93 4.93
N ALA A 353 -5.55 10.07 4.88
CA ALA A 353 -5.65 11.02 3.78
C ALA A 353 -5.11 10.42 2.46
N ALA A 354 -3.97 9.73 2.50
CA ALA A 354 -3.45 9.01 1.35
C ALA A 354 -4.44 7.95 0.85
N GLY A 355 -5.06 7.19 1.75
CA GLY A 355 -6.11 6.21 1.42
C GLY A 355 -7.32 6.87 0.76
N ALA A 356 -7.82 7.98 1.32
CA ALA A 356 -8.92 8.75 0.73
C ALA A 356 -8.54 9.31 -0.66
N GLY A 357 -7.32 9.81 -0.82
CA GLY A 357 -6.79 10.26 -2.11
C GLY A 357 -6.81 9.14 -3.15
N ARG A 358 -6.34 7.93 -2.80
CA ARG A 358 -6.37 6.76 -3.69
C ARG A 358 -7.79 6.41 -4.14
N VAL A 359 -8.76 6.49 -3.22
CA VAL A 359 -10.18 6.26 -3.57
C VAL A 359 -10.64 7.25 -4.64
N ILE A 360 -10.39 8.54 -4.42
CA ILE A 360 -10.78 9.57 -5.38
C ILE A 360 -10.05 9.39 -6.71
N GLY A 361 -8.73 9.16 -6.70
CA GLY A 361 -7.94 8.88 -7.90
C GLY A 361 -8.49 7.71 -8.70
N ALA A 362 -8.79 6.59 -8.03
CA ALA A 362 -9.35 5.41 -8.68
C ALA A 362 -10.75 5.65 -9.27
N LEU A 363 -11.59 6.44 -8.61
CA LEU A 363 -12.93 6.78 -9.11
C LEU A 363 -12.89 7.68 -10.35
N ILE A 364 -11.99 8.66 -10.37
CA ILE A 364 -11.92 9.61 -11.49
C ILE A 364 -11.09 9.09 -12.65
N GLY A 365 -10.12 8.18 -12.40
CA GLY A 365 -9.16 7.72 -13.42
C GLY A 365 -9.81 7.07 -14.63
N GLY A 366 -10.76 6.16 -14.42
CA GLY A 366 -11.50 5.51 -15.53
C GLY A 366 -12.25 6.51 -16.42
N PRO A 367 -13.13 7.36 -15.87
CA PRO A 367 -13.83 8.40 -16.64
C PRO A 367 -12.89 9.39 -17.36
N ILE A 368 -11.78 9.80 -16.74
CA ILE A 368 -10.78 10.69 -17.35
C ILE A 368 -10.10 10.02 -18.53
N TRP A 369 -9.67 8.77 -18.35
CA TRP A 369 -9.06 7.97 -19.42
C TRP A 369 -9.99 7.80 -20.62
N LEU A 370 -11.25 7.48 -20.40
CA LEU A 370 -12.25 7.30 -21.48
C LEU A 370 -12.50 8.58 -22.29
N LYS A 371 -12.31 9.76 -21.69
CA LYS A 371 -12.52 11.06 -22.37
C LYS A 371 -11.31 11.52 -23.20
N GLY A 372 -10.09 11.21 -22.77
CA GLY A 372 -8.93 11.79 -23.45
C GLY A 372 -7.63 11.01 -23.29
N GLY A 373 -7.72 9.72 -22.96
CA GLY A 373 -6.56 8.83 -22.91
C GLY A 373 -5.47 9.32 -21.97
N ILE A 374 -4.22 8.95 -22.33
CA ILE A 374 -3.04 9.26 -21.49
C ILE A 374 -2.76 10.77 -21.43
N LEU A 375 -3.15 11.53 -22.46
CA LEU A 375 -2.92 12.98 -22.49
C LEU A 375 -3.65 13.68 -21.34
N ILE A 376 -4.97 13.49 -21.24
CA ILE A 376 -5.75 14.11 -20.18
C ILE A 376 -5.40 13.50 -18.83
N THR A 377 -5.20 12.18 -18.75
CA THR A 377 -4.80 11.50 -17.51
C THR A 377 -3.50 12.09 -16.95
N GLY A 378 -2.47 12.27 -17.79
CA GLY A 378 -1.19 12.86 -17.38
C GLY A 378 -1.32 14.29 -16.87
N PHE A 379 -2.02 15.16 -17.61
CA PHE A 379 -2.21 16.54 -17.18
C PHE A 379 -3.07 16.69 -15.93
N VAL A 380 -4.12 15.86 -15.77
CA VAL A 380 -4.95 15.88 -14.55
C VAL A 380 -4.11 15.41 -13.36
N SER A 381 -3.32 14.34 -13.52
CA SER A 381 -2.40 13.88 -12.44
C SER A 381 -1.36 14.96 -12.09
N ALA A 382 -0.79 15.65 -13.08
CA ALA A 382 0.12 16.77 -12.85
C ALA A 382 -0.56 17.91 -12.07
N GLY A 383 -1.79 18.27 -12.45
CA GLY A 383 -2.59 19.31 -11.78
C GLY A 383 -2.90 18.93 -10.33
N ILE A 384 -3.36 17.70 -10.09
CA ILE A 384 -3.65 17.19 -8.73
C ILE A 384 -2.36 17.13 -7.89
N SER A 385 -1.24 16.64 -8.44
CA SER A 385 0.06 16.66 -7.74
C SER A 385 0.53 18.07 -7.41
N SER A 386 0.26 19.05 -8.29
CA SER A 386 0.57 20.46 -8.03
C SER A 386 -0.22 21.02 -6.84
N LEU A 387 -1.49 20.59 -6.65
CA LEU A 387 -2.25 20.94 -5.45
C LEU A 387 -1.59 20.37 -4.18
N GLY A 388 -1.07 19.14 -4.27
CA GLY A 388 -0.29 18.55 -3.19
C GLY A 388 0.97 19.37 -2.85
N LEU A 389 1.67 19.87 -3.89
CA LEU A 389 2.84 20.74 -3.72
C LEU A 389 2.46 22.07 -3.05
N LEU A 390 1.35 22.67 -3.45
CA LEU A 390 0.83 23.89 -2.83
C LEU A 390 0.46 23.67 -1.35
N CYS A 391 -0.20 22.55 -1.02
CA CYS A 391 -0.47 22.17 0.38
C CYS A 391 0.81 22.05 1.20
N LEU A 392 1.86 21.43 0.64
CA LEU A 392 3.15 21.28 1.30
C LEU A 392 3.82 22.64 1.52
N ILE A 393 3.94 23.47 0.48
CA ILE A 393 4.54 24.81 0.56
C ILE A 393 3.79 25.66 1.57
N TRP A 394 2.44 25.66 1.51
CA TRP A 394 1.61 26.40 2.45
C TRP A 394 1.84 25.91 3.88
N GLY A 395 1.78 24.59 4.14
CA GLY A 395 1.92 24.02 5.46
C GLY A 395 3.29 24.31 6.09
N PHE A 396 4.35 24.24 5.28
CA PHE A 396 5.73 24.42 5.75
C PHE A 396 6.28 25.83 5.57
N SER A 397 5.46 26.81 5.15
CA SER A 397 5.88 28.23 5.13
C SER A 397 6.06 28.73 6.57
N GLY A 398 7.31 29.06 6.92
CA GLY A 398 7.69 29.47 8.29
C GLY A 398 8.05 28.31 9.25
N TYR A 399 7.88 27.05 8.87
CA TYR A 399 8.32 25.92 9.68
C TYR A 399 9.85 25.82 9.65
N ARG A 400 10.49 26.02 10.80
CA ARG A 400 11.93 25.74 11.00
C ARG A 400 12.04 24.35 11.65
N SER A 401 12.70 23.41 10.97
CA SER A 401 13.09 22.15 11.60
C SER A 401 13.96 22.47 12.82
N ARG A 402 13.59 21.89 13.97
CA ARG A 402 14.41 21.96 15.19
C ARG A 402 15.62 21.08 15.06
#